data_fef0a0b40a8f3bd148850c84f6f255af
#
_entry.id   fef0a0b40a8f3bd148850c84f6f255af
#
_cell.length_a   1.000
_cell.length_b   1.000
_cell.length_c   1.000
_cell.angle_alpha   90.00
_cell.angle_beta   90.00
_cell.angle_gamma   90.00
#
_symmetry.space_group_name_H-M   'P 1'
#
loop_
_entity.id
_entity.type
_entity.pdbx_description
1 polymer ?
#
loop_
_entity_poly.entity_id
_entity_poly.type
_entity_poly.pdbx_seq_one_letter_code
_entity_poly.pdbx_strand_id
1 'polypeptide(L)'
;MSISKTRQKLVDVARQLFAKNGLESTTMNDIAQASGKGRRTLYTYFKSKEDIYYAVIESELERLSDQLDEVAAKRIPPQEKIIELIYLHLSMIRETVVRNGNLRAEFFRNIWMVEKVRKNFDDAEIELFRKVFREGKEDGEFDIDNVDLVADITHYCIKGLEVPYIYGRIAHGMTEEATKPQVAKIVYSALGKRVKS
;
A
#
# COMPACT_ATOMS: atom_id res chain seq x y z
N MET A 1 18.64 2.39 8.14
CA MET A 1 19.68 3.14 7.39
C MET A 1 19.16 4.53 7.07
N SER A 2 19.89 5.60 7.40
CA SER A 2 19.49 6.96 7.02
C SER A 2 19.60 7.09 5.51
N ILE A 3 18.47 7.15 4.81
CA ILE A 3 18.40 7.47 3.38
C ILE A 3 19.04 8.86 3.21
N SER A 4 20.03 9.00 2.31
CA SER A 4 20.66 10.30 2.13
C SER A 4 19.61 11.30 1.61
N LYS A 5 19.59 12.51 2.18
CA LYS A 5 18.68 13.60 1.76
C LYS A 5 18.71 13.84 0.24
N THR A 6 19.85 13.58 -0.40
CA THR A 6 19.99 13.70 -1.86
C THR A 6 19.24 12.59 -2.60
N ARG A 7 19.32 11.32 -2.15
CA ARG A 7 18.57 10.21 -2.75
C ARG A 7 17.07 10.49 -2.66
N GLN A 8 16.57 10.89 -1.48
CA GLN A 8 15.16 11.21 -1.29
C GLN A 8 14.69 12.34 -2.22
N LYS A 9 15.46 13.44 -2.31
CA LYS A 9 15.15 14.53 -3.24
C LYS A 9 15.03 14.06 -4.69
N LEU A 10 15.92 13.16 -5.13
CA LEU A 10 15.88 12.60 -6.48
C LEU A 10 14.62 11.76 -6.70
N VAL A 11 14.22 10.95 -5.73
CA VAL A 11 12.98 10.15 -5.77
C VAL A 11 11.75 11.05 -5.83
N ASP A 12 11.69 12.11 -5.00
CA ASP A 12 10.55 13.04 -4.95
C ASP A 12 10.37 13.80 -6.26
N VAL A 13 11.48 14.27 -6.86
CA VAL A 13 11.46 14.94 -8.17
C VAL A 13 11.06 13.97 -9.27
N ALA A 14 11.59 12.76 -9.27
CA ALA A 14 11.23 11.73 -10.24
C ALA A 14 9.74 11.39 -10.16
N ARG A 15 9.19 11.23 -8.94
CA ARG A 15 7.75 11.01 -8.71
C ARG A 15 6.91 12.09 -9.39
N GLN A 16 7.25 13.37 -9.19
CA GLN A 16 6.54 14.49 -9.79
C GLN A 16 6.61 14.48 -11.32
N LEU A 17 7.78 14.20 -11.88
CA LEU A 17 7.97 14.14 -13.33
C LEU A 17 7.25 12.94 -13.96
N PHE A 18 7.31 11.76 -13.33
CA PHE A 18 6.58 10.58 -13.79
C PHE A 18 5.07 10.79 -13.76
N ALA A 19 4.56 11.41 -12.70
CA ALA A 19 3.14 11.75 -12.60
C ALA A 19 2.69 12.73 -13.69
N LYS A 20 3.53 13.73 -13.99
CA LYS A 20 3.21 14.79 -14.97
C LYS A 20 3.37 14.33 -16.41
N ASN A 21 4.49 13.70 -16.74
CA ASN A 21 4.93 13.44 -18.12
C ASN A 21 4.80 11.95 -18.51
N GLY A 22 4.63 11.06 -17.53
CA GLY A 22 4.74 9.60 -17.71
C GLY A 22 6.19 9.10 -17.60
N LEU A 23 6.32 7.80 -17.34
CA LEU A 23 7.62 7.14 -17.21
C LEU A 23 8.41 7.19 -18.53
N GLU A 24 7.76 6.85 -19.64
CA GLU A 24 8.41 6.78 -20.96
C GLU A 24 8.98 8.15 -21.40
N SER A 25 8.22 9.21 -21.20
CA SER A 25 8.59 10.57 -21.64
C SER A 25 9.55 11.30 -20.69
N THR A 26 9.85 10.72 -19.54
CA THR A 26 10.79 11.30 -18.57
C THR A 26 12.18 10.70 -18.76
N THR A 27 13.21 11.55 -18.81
CA THR A 27 14.60 11.11 -18.96
C THR A 27 15.40 11.31 -17.67
N MET A 28 16.52 10.60 -17.53
CA MET A 28 17.48 10.83 -16.44
C MET A 28 18.00 12.27 -16.40
N ASN A 29 18.10 12.92 -17.57
CA ASN A 29 18.51 14.32 -17.64
C ASN A 29 17.47 15.27 -17.08
N ASP A 30 16.18 15.03 -17.34
CA ASP A 30 15.08 15.83 -16.80
C ASP A 30 15.06 15.75 -15.27
N ILE A 31 15.27 14.56 -14.71
CA ILE A 31 15.32 14.34 -13.26
C ILE A 31 16.53 15.07 -12.64
N ALA A 32 17.71 14.97 -13.27
CA ALA A 32 18.91 15.67 -12.80
C ALA A 32 18.69 17.19 -12.80
N GLN A 33 18.19 17.74 -13.89
CA GLN A 33 17.92 19.17 -14.05
C GLN A 33 16.89 19.67 -13.04
N ALA A 34 15.73 19.00 -12.95
CA ALA A 34 14.64 19.39 -12.04
C ALA A 34 15.03 19.26 -10.56
N SER A 35 15.91 18.31 -10.21
CA SER A 35 16.41 18.17 -8.83
C SER A 35 17.50 19.17 -8.46
N GLY A 36 18.02 19.93 -9.43
CA GLY A 36 19.19 20.82 -9.26
C GLY A 36 20.49 20.03 -8.98
N LYS A 37 20.58 18.79 -9.44
CA LYS A 37 21.76 17.92 -9.28
C LYS A 37 22.41 17.64 -10.62
N GLY A 38 23.74 17.49 -10.62
CA GLY A 38 24.47 17.05 -11.80
C GLY A 38 24.13 15.60 -12.18
N ARG A 39 24.17 15.27 -13.48
CA ARG A 39 23.98 13.89 -13.98
C ARG A 39 24.86 12.88 -13.24
N ARG A 40 26.14 13.23 -12.99
CA ARG A 40 27.08 12.37 -12.27
C ARG A 40 26.55 12.02 -10.87
N THR A 41 26.00 12.99 -10.15
CA THR A 41 25.37 12.75 -8.83
C THR A 41 24.17 11.82 -8.93
N LEU A 42 23.30 12.01 -9.94
CA LEU A 42 22.16 11.13 -10.16
C LEU A 42 22.60 9.68 -10.38
N TYR A 43 23.58 9.46 -11.28
CA TYR A 43 24.10 8.13 -11.58
C TYR A 43 24.88 7.47 -10.43
N THR A 44 25.27 8.23 -9.39
CA THR A 44 25.84 7.66 -8.16
C THR A 44 24.75 6.89 -7.36
N TYR A 45 23.49 7.34 -7.43
CA TYR A 45 22.39 6.73 -6.68
C TYR A 45 21.56 5.74 -7.51
N PHE A 46 21.41 5.97 -8.80
CA PHE A 46 20.52 5.22 -9.69
C PHE A 46 21.18 4.96 -11.03
N LYS A 47 21.23 3.70 -11.44
CA LYS A 47 21.88 3.30 -12.70
C LYS A 47 20.97 3.55 -13.92
N SER A 48 19.66 3.51 -13.71
CA SER A 48 18.65 3.63 -14.77
C SER A 48 17.42 4.41 -14.28
N LYS A 49 16.55 4.75 -15.20
CA LYS A 49 15.24 5.36 -14.93
C LYS A 49 14.32 4.39 -14.17
N GLU A 50 14.43 3.13 -14.52
CA GLU A 50 13.69 2.03 -13.87
C GLU A 50 14.08 1.90 -12.40
N ASP A 51 15.37 2.03 -12.05
CA ASP A 51 15.82 2.02 -10.65
C ASP A 51 15.16 3.14 -9.84
N ILE A 52 15.00 4.34 -10.44
CA ILE A 52 14.32 5.44 -9.79
C ILE A 52 12.82 5.17 -9.68
N TYR A 53 12.22 4.59 -10.71
CA TYR A 53 10.82 4.20 -10.71
C TYR A 53 10.49 3.23 -9.56
N TYR A 54 11.32 2.20 -9.40
CA TYR A 54 11.16 1.27 -8.28
C TYR A 54 11.37 1.93 -6.92
N ALA A 55 12.33 2.86 -6.82
CA ALA A 55 12.51 3.63 -5.58
C ALA A 55 11.31 4.55 -5.28
N VAL A 56 10.61 5.05 -6.29
CA VAL A 56 9.34 5.79 -6.09
C VAL A 56 8.26 4.86 -5.55
N ILE A 57 8.08 3.66 -6.13
CA ILE A 57 7.12 2.67 -5.64
C ILE A 57 7.45 2.27 -4.19
N GLU A 58 8.71 1.93 -3.91
CA GLU A 58 9.19 1.57 -2.57
C GLU A 58 8.84 2.65 -1.53
N SER A 59 9.10 3.92 -1.86
CA SER A 59 8.77 5.05 -0.99
C SER A 59 7.26 5.23 -0.74
N GLU A 60 6.40 4.90 -1.70
CA GLU A 60 4.94 4.93 -1.49
C GLU A 60 4.49 3.75 -0.61
N LEU A 61 5.09 2.57 -0.77
CA LEU A 61 4.81 1.41 0.07
C LEU A 61 5.30 1.59 1.51
N GLU A 62 6.49 2.20 1.71
CA GLU A 62 6.99 2.56 3.04
C GLU A 62 5.99 3.50 3.75
N ARG A 63 5.49 4.52 3.04
CA ARG A 63 4.50 5.45 3.59
C ARG A 63 3.19 4.74 3.96
N LEU A 64 2.75 3.79 3.14
CA LEU A 64 1.57 2.98 3.45
C LEU A 64 1.82 2.12 4.69
N SER A 65 2.98 1.46 4.77
CA SER A 65 3.36 0.63 5.93
C SER A 65 3.32 1.45 7.23
N ASP A 66 3.93 2.65 7.24
CA ASP A 66 3.93 3.53 8.41
C ASP A 66 2.50 3.86 8.88
N GLN A 67 1.58 4.14 7.96
CA GLN A 67 0.20 4.46 8.30
C GLN A 67 -0.61 3.24 8.78
N LEU A 68 -0.34 2.06 8.22
CA LEU A 68 -0.94 0.81 8.72
C LEU A 68 -0.47 0.50 10.14
N ASP A 69 0.82 0.71 10.43
CA ASP A 69 1.38 0.58 11.78
C ASP A 69 0.71 1.54 12.78
N GLU A 70 0.46 2.79 12.37
CA GLU A 70 -0.27 3.77 13.19
C GLU A 70 -1.69 3.28 13.53
N VAL A 71 -2.40 2.68 12.56
CA VAL A 71 -3.75 2.12 12.81
C VAL A 71 -3.67 0.94 13.78
N ALA A 72 -2.72 0.02 13.58
CA ALA A 72 -2.55 -1.14 14.45
C ALA A 72 -2.18 -0.75 15.89
N ALA A 73 -1.50 0.38 16.07
CA ALA A 73 -1.12 0.91 17.38
C ALA A 73 -2.25 1.67 18.10
N LYS A 74 -3.39 1.94 17.44
CA LYS A 74 -4.54 2.62 18.08
C LYS A 74 -5.09 1.79 19.23
N ARG A 75 -5.61 2.49 20.25
CA ARG A 75 -6.34 1.87 21.39
C ARG A 75 -7.83 1.74 21.06
N ILE A 76 -8.13 0.98 20.03
CA ILE A 76 -9.49 0.63 19.62
C ILE A 76 -9.63 -0.89 19.55
N PRO A 77 -10.85 -1.44 19.56
CA PRO A 77 -11.09 -2.88 19.48
C PRO A 77 -10.42 -3.52 18.25
N PRO A 78 -9.85 -4.73 18.37
CA PRO A 78 -9.15 -5.41 17.26
C PRO A 78 -10.00 -5.52 15.98
N GLN A 79 -11.30 -5.76 16.10
CA GLN A 79 -12.20 -5.83 14.96
C GLN A 79 -12.33 -4.49 14.19
N GLU A 80 -12.25 -3.35 14.89
CA GLU A 80 -12.28 -2.04 14.27
C GLU A 80 -10.95 -1.76 13.57
N LYS A 81 -9.81 -2.19 14.16
CA LYS A 81 -8.50 -2.12 13.50
C LYS A 81 -8.51 -2.83 12.16
N ILE A 82 -9.07 -4.05 12.08
CA ILE A 82 -9.13 -4.81 10.82
C ILE A 82 -9.88 -4.02 9.74
N ILE A 83 -11.03 -3.43 10.07
CA ILE A 83 -11.81 -2.64 9.11
C ILE A 83 -11.03 -1.39 8.67
N GLU A 84 -10.40 -0.67 9.61
CA GLU A 84 -9.58 0.49 9.28
C GLU A 84 -8.38 0.12 8.40
N LEU A 85 -7.69 -0.98 8.69
CA LEU A 85 -6.55 -1.48 7.90
C LEU A 85 -6.98 -1.81 6.46
N ILE A 86 -8.10 -2.51 6.27
CA ILE A 86 -8.63 -2.86 4.94
C ILE A 86 -8.89 -1.57 4.12
N TYR A 87 -9.62 -0.62 4.69
CA TYR A 87 -9.97 0.61 3.96
C TYR A 87 -8.75 1.51 3.72
N LEU A 88 -7.86 1.63 4.70
CA LEU A 88 -6.63 2.40 4.56
C LEU A 88 -5.76 1.85 3.42
N HIS A 89 -5.54 0.52 3.40
CA HIS A 89 -4.79 -0.13 2.33
C HIS A 89 -5.39 0.20 0.95
N LEU A 90 -6.67 -0.10 0.76
CA LEU A 90 -7.34 0.09 -0.53
C LEU A 90 -7.38 1.55 -0.97
N SER A 91 -7.67 2.48 -0.05
CA SER A 91 -7.72 3.92 -0.36
C SER A 91 -6.36 4.48 -0.72
N MET A 92 -5.30 4.12 0.00
CA MET A 92 -3.95 4.60 -0.29
C MET A 92 -3.37 4.04 -1.60
N ILE A 93 -3.60 2.76 -1.90
CA ILE A 93 -3.22 2.19 -3.20
C ILE A 93 -3.97 2.91 -4.33
N ARG A 94 -5.27 3.16 -4.17
CA ARG A 94 -6.06 3.93 -5.14
C ARG A 94 -5.52 5.36 -5.29
N GLU A 95 -5.26 6.06 -4.20
CA GLU A 95 -4.71 7.41 -4.22
C GLU A 95 -3.35 7.46 -4.93
N THR A 96 -2.48 6.52 -4.61
CA THR A 96 -1.16 6.39 -5.24
C THR A 96 -1.28 6.21 -6.75
N VAL A 97 -2.18 5.33 -7.20
CA VAL A 97 -2.42 5.09 -8.62
C VAL A 97 -3.07 6.30 -9.30
N VAL A 98 -4.05 6.96 -8.66
CA VAL A 98 -4.72 8.16 -9.22
C VAL A 98 -3.76 9.34 -9.27
N ARG A 99 -2.99 9.59 -8.21
CA ARG A 99 -2.01 10.68 -8.13
C ARG A 99 -0.91 10.55 -9.16
N ASN A 100 -0.48 9.33 -9.42
CA ASN A 100 0.58 9.03 -10.36
C ASN A 100 0.08 8.75 -11.79
N GLY A 101 -1.18 9.05 -12.11
CA GLY A 101 -1.80 9.10 -13.44
C GLY A 101 -1.28 8.11 -14.47
N ASN A 102 -0.24 8.52 -15.21
CA ASN A 102 0.40 7.72 -16.24
C ASN A 102 1.17 6.50 -15.72
N LEU A 103 1.54 6.45 -14.42
CA LEU A 103 2.20 5.27 -13.82
C LEU A 103 1.25 4.09 -13.68
N ARG A 104 -0.06 4.31 -13.76
CA ARG A 104 -1.06 3.25 -13.68
C ARG A 104 -0.87 2.16 -14.73
N ALA A 105 -0.67 2.56 -15.98
CA ALA A 105 -0.44 1.60 -17.07
C ALA A 105 0.89 0.84 -16.89
N GLU A 106 1.93 1.54 -16.44
CA GLU A 106 3.24 0.93 -16.17
C GLU A 106 3.20 -0.02 -14.97
N PHE A 107 2.47 0.32 -13.90
CA PHE A 107 2.28 -0.54 -12.74
C PHE A 107 1.71 -1.91 -13.13
N PHE A 108 0.70 -1.94 -14.01
CA PHE A 108 0.12 -3.20 -14.48
C PHE A 108 0.93 -3.90 -15.56
N ARG A 109 1.73 -3.16 -16.34
CA ARG A 109 2.59 -3.73 -17.39
C ARG A 109 3.78 -4.50 -16.80
N ASN A 110 4.35 -4.00 -15.72
CA ASN A 110 5.54 -4.56 -15.09
C ASN A 110 5.25 -5.25 -13.74
N ILE A 111 4.15 -5.98 -13.67
CA ILE A 111 3.65 -6.58 -12.41
C ILE A 111 4.72 -7.41 -11.68
N TRP A 112 5.54 -8.17 -12.38
CA TRP A 112 6.60 -8.99 -11.79
C TRP A 112 7.68 -8.18 -11.06
N MET A 113 8.02 -7.02 -11.59
CA MET A 113 9.00 -6.14 -10.95
C MET A 113 8.38 -5.40 -9.77
N VAL A 114 7.11 -5.04 -9.88
CA VAL A 114 6.34 -4.46 -8.79
C VAL A 114 6.20 -5.47 -7.65
N GLU A 115 5.89 -6.72 -7.94
CA GLU A 115 5.83 -7.80 -6.94
C GLU A 115 7.16 -7.96 -6.18
N LYS A 116 8.29 -7.86 -6.88
CA LYS A 116 9.60 -7.93 -6.22
C LYS A 116 9.82 -6.77 -5.24
N VAL A 117 9.41 -5.56 -5.61
CA VAL A 117 9.53 -4.36 -4.74
C VAL A 117 8.54 -4.44 -3.58
N ARG A 118 7.33 -4.99 -3.82
CA ARG A 118 6.28 -5.13 -2.80
C ARG A 118 6.58 -6.18 -1.74
N LYS A 119 7.46 -7.13 -2.00
CA LYS A 119 7.65 -8.27 -1.11
C LYS A 119 7.86 -7.88 0.36
N ASN A 120 8.71 -6.91 0.63
CA ASN A 120 8.96 -6.45 2.00
C ASN A 120 7.71 -5.81 2.64
N PHE A 121 6.92 -5.09 1.85
CA PHE A 121 5.65 -4.51 2.29
C PHE A 121 4.61 -5.61 2.57
N ASP A 122 4.46 -6.57 1.65
CA ASP A 122 3.52 -7.68 1.79
C ASP A 122 3.85 -8.52 3.04
N ASP A 123 5.14 -8.83 3.27
CA ASP A 123 5.59 -9.57 4.46
C ASP A 123 5.31 -8.78 5.76
N ALA A 124 5.54 -7.46 5.76
CA ALA A 124 5.27 -6.59 6.91
C ALA A 124 3.77 -6.46 7.19
N GLU A 125 2.94 -6.32 6.17
CA GLU A 125 1.48 -6.23 6.31
C GLU A 125 0.88 -7.54 6.84
N ILE A 126 1.34 -8.70 6.35
CA ILE A 126 0.92 -10.00 6.88
C ILE A 126 1.25 -10.10 8.38
N GLU A 127 2.45 -9.69 8.78
CA GLU A 127 2.84 -9.73 10.21
C GLU A 127 2.01 -8.75 11.05
N LEU A 128 1.63 -7.61 10.48
CA LEU A 128 0.72 -6.67 11.13
C LEU A 128 -0.67 -7.29 11.36
N PHE A 129 -1.24 -7.97 10.36
CA PHE A 129 -2.49 -8.71 10.52
C PHE A 129 -2.36 -9.82 11.56
N ARG A 130 -1.26 -10.58 11.57
CA ARG A 130 -1.00 -11.60 12.61
C ARG A 130 -1.06 -10.99 14.01
N LYS A 131 -0.43 -9.84 14.20
CA LYS A 131 -0.44 -9.13 15.50
C LYS A 131 -1.85 -8.76 15.92
N VAL A 132 -2.65 -8.15 15.05
CA VAL A 132 -4.02 -7.73 15.36
C VAL A 132 -4.95 -8.95 15.59
N PHE A 133 -4.77 -10.04 14.82
CA PHE A 133 -5.54 -11.25 15.03
C PHE A 133 -5.18 -11.98 16.35
N ARG A 134 -3.90 -11.99 16.75
CA ARG A 134 -3.51 -12.50 18.08
C ARG A 134 -4.14 -11.69 19.20
N GLU A 135 -4.04 -10.35 19.11
CA GLU A 135 -4.70 -9.44 20.06
C GLU A 135 -6.19 -9.77 20.18
N GLY A 136 -6.92 -9.85 19.08
CA GLY A 136 -8.36 -10.15 19.12
C GLY A 136 -8.70 -11.57 19.61
N LYS A 137 -7.83 -12.55 19.38
CA LYS A 137 -7.97 -13.91 19.92
C LYS A 137 -7.75 -13.93 21.44
N GLU A 138 -6.72 -13.24 21.93
CA GLU A 138 -6.39 -13.12 23.35
C GLU A 138 -7.49 -12.38 24.12
N ASP A 139 -8.08 -11.36 23.51
CA ASP A 139 -9.21 -10.60 24.07
C ASP A 139 -10.56 -11.35 23.97
N GLY A 140 -10.59 -12.54 23.35
CA GLY A 140 -11.82 -13.32 23.14
C GLY A 140 -12.79 -12.70 22.13
N GLU A 141 -12.33 -11.77 21.32
CA GLU A 141 -13.12 -11.10 20.27
C GLU A 141 -13.19 -11.93 18.98
N PHE A 142 -12.19 -12.78 18.71
CA PHE A 142 -12.10 -13.63 17.53
C PHE A 142 -12.05 -15.11 17.90
N ASP A 143 -12.78 -15.91 17.14
CA ASP A 143 -12.75 -17.38 17.20
C ASP A 143 -11.90 -17.89 16.02
N ILE A 144 -10.58 -17.80 16.17
CA ILE A 144 -9.61 -18.14 15.13
C ILE A 144 -8.73 -19.28 15.63
N ASP A 145 -8.74 -20.41 14.94
CA ASP A 145 -7.85 -21.54 15.25
C ASP A 145 -6.42 -21.26 14.78
N ASN A 146 -6.25 -20.85 13.53
CA ASN A 146 -4.96 -20.62 12.88
C ASN A 146 -4.81 -19.14 12.45
N VAL A 147 -4.13 -18.37 13.28
CA VAL A 147 -3.89 -16.93 13.05
C VAL A 147 -3.07 -16.70 11.80
N ASP A 148 -2.05 -17.53 11.53
CA ASP A 148 -1.16 -17.35 10.37
C ASP A 148 -1.94 -17.52 9.06
N LEU A 149 -2.78 -18.56 8.97
CA LEU A 149 -3.62 -18.80 7.80
C LEU A 149 -4.62 -17.67 7.57
N VAL A 150 -5.25 -17.17 8.64
CA VAL A 150 -6.23 -16.07 8.53
C VAL A 150 -5.55 -14.76 8.10
N ALA A 151 -4.34 -14.48 8.59
CA ALA A 151 -3.57 -13.32 8.16
C ALA A 151 -3.20 -13.41 6.67
N ASP A 152 -2.69 -14.56 6.21
CA ASP A 152 -2.35 -14.78 4.81
C ASP A 152 -3.58 -14.61 3.91
N ILE A 153 -4.71 -15.27 4.24
CA ILE A 153 -5.97 -15.14 3.49
C ILE A 153 -6.43 -13.68 3.45
N THR A 154 -6.40 -12.98 4.58
CA THR A 154 -6.83 -11.57 4.65
C THR A 154 -5.99 -10.70 3.75
N HIS A 155 -4.66 -10.80 3.82
CA HIS A 155 -3.75 -10.05 2.96
C HIS A 155 -4.03 -10.31 1.47
N TYR A 156 -4.09 -11.57 1.05
CA TYR A 156 -4.32 -11.91 -0.36
C TYR A 156 -5.73 -11.56 -0.84
N CYS A 157 -6.74 -11.58 0.03
CA CYS A 157 -8.07 -11.06 -0.29
C CYS A 157 -8.01 -9.55 -0.56
N ILE A 158 -7.36 -8.77 0.29
CA ILE A 158 -7.21 -7.32 0.11
C ILE A 158 -6.44 -7.03 -1.18
N LYS A 159 -5.32 -7.71 -1.40
CA LYS A 159 -4.51 -7.60 -2.63
C LYS A 159 -5.32 -7.92 -3.89
N GLY A 160 -6.18 -8.92 -3.84
CA GLY A 160 -7.11 -9.25 -4.93
C GLY A 160 -8.17 -8.17 -5.18
N LEU A 161 -8.52 -7.38 -4.15
CA LEU A 161 -9.48 -6.28 -4.25
C LEU A 161 -8.88 -4.98 -4.77
N GLU A 162 -7.56 -4.80 -4.78
CA GLU A 162 -6.89 -3.57 -5.22
C GLU A 162 -7.34 -3.13 -6.62
N VAL A 163 -7.23 -4.03 -7.61
CA VAL A 163 -7.57 -3.71 -9.00
C VAL A 163 -9.04 -3.32 -9.17
N PRO A 164 -10.02 -4.13 -8.72
CA PRO A 164 -11.42 -3.73 -8.82
C PRO A 164 -11.76 -2.47 -8.02
N TYR A 165 -11.09 -2.21 -6.88
CA TYR A 165 -11.28 -0.99 -6.10
C TYR A 165 -10.74 0.25 -6.83
N ILE A 166 -9.53 0.18 -7.40
CA ILE A 166 -8.91 1.26 -8.20
C ILE A 166 -9.82 1.66 -9.38
N TYR A 167 -10.45 0.66 -10.01
CA TYR A 167 -11.35 0.90 -11.15
C TYR A 167 -12.79 1.25 -10.77
N GLY A 168 -13.11 1.38 -9.48
CA GLY A 168 -14.46 1.67 -9.01
C GLY A 168 -15.47 0.57 -9.35
N ARG A 169 -15.03 -0.69 -9.47
CA ARG A 169 -15.88 -1.86 -9.77
C ARG A 169 -16.52 -2.45 -8.50
N ILE A 170 -15.99 -2.09 -7.33
CA ILE A 170 -16.55 -2.50 -6.04
C ILE A 170 -17.43 -1.35 -5.55
N ALA A 171 -18.65 -1.69 -5.12
CA ALA A 171 -19.61 -0.76 -4.51
C ALA A 171 -19.80 0.52 -5.36
N HIS A 172 -20.02 0.35 -6.65
CA HIS A 172 -20.13 1.44 -7.62
C HIS A 172 -21.11 2.54 -7.14
N GLY A 173 -20.62 3.77 -7.02
CA GLY A 173 -21.39 4.93 -6.58
C GLY A 173 -21.66 5.01 -5.07
N MET A 174 -21.17 4.07 -4.26
CA MET A 174 -21.30 4.12 -2.79
C MET A 174 -20.09 4.81 -2.16
N THR A 175 -20.31 5.49 -1.04
CA THR A 175 -19.25 6.06 -0.22
C THR A 175 -18.66 5.00 0.72
N GLU A 176 -17.49 5.30 1.27
CA GLU A 176 -16.86 4.44 2.28
C GLU A 176 -17.76 4.26 3.51
N GLU A 177 -18.38 5.34 3.98
CA GLU A 177 -19.30 5.31 5.12
C GLU A 177 -20.50 4.37 4.88
N ALA A 178 -20.98 4.30 3.66
CA ALA A 178 -22.11 3.43 3.30
C ALA A 178 -21.69 1.95 3.19
N THR A 179 -20.43 1.68 2.82
CA THR A 179 -19.93 0.32 2.63
C THR A 179 -19.35 -0.28 3.90
N LYS A 180 -18.74 0.50 4.80
CA LYS A 180 -18.10 0.02 6.04
C LYS A 180 -18.99 -0.92 6.88
N PRO A 181 -20.27 -0.64 7.14
CA PRO A 181 -21.10 -1.55 7.95
C PRO A 181 -21.30 -2.91 7.28
N GLN A 182 -21.38 -2.97 5.96
CA GLN A 182 -21.56 -4.23 5.22
C GLN A 182 -20.26 -5.04 5.21
N VAL A 183 -19.12 -4.39 4.98
CA VAL A 183 -17.81 -5.03 5.04
C VAL A 183 -17.52 -5.53 6.45
N ALA A 184 -17.81 -4.72 7.48
CA ALA A 184 -17.66 -5.12 8.87
C ALA A 184 -18.49 -6.38 9.20
N LYS A 185 -19.74 -6.46 8.73
CA LYS A 185 -20.58 -7.65 8.91
C LYS A 185 -19.96 -8.90 8.29
N ILE A 186 -19.41 -8.81 7.07
CA ILE A 186 -18.75 -9.93 6.40
C ILE A 186 -17.50 -10.37 7.17
N VAL A 187 -16.63 -9.40 7.51
CA VAL A 187 -15.36 -9.67 8.22
C VAL A 187 -15.62 -10.28 9.59
N TYR A 188 -16.55 -9.71 10.38
CA TYR A 188 -16.87 -10.22 11.72
C TYR A 188 -17.50 -11.60 11.68
N SER A 189 -18.33 -11.89 10.67
CA SER A 189 -18.87 -13.24 10.48
C SER A 189 -17.79 -14.27 10.17
N ALA A 190 -16.78 -13.88 9.35
CA ALA A 190 -15.66 -14.74 9.00
C ALA A 190 -14.71 -14.99 10.18
N LEU A 191 -14.57 -14.01 11.09
CA LEU A 191 -13.72 -14.11 12.28
C LEU A 191 -14.42 -14.79 13.48
N GLY A 192 -15.63 -15.32 13.30
CA GLY A 192 -16.39 -15.99 14.34
C GLY A 192 -17.00 -15.04 15.38
N LYS A 193 -16.89 -13.74 15.23
CA LYS A 193 -17.50 -12.78 16.14
C LYS A 193 -19.01 -12.87 16.06
N ARG A 194 -19.66 -13.27 17.16
CA ARG A 194 -21.12 -13.15 17.28
C ARG A 194 -21.48 -11.67 17.36
N VAL A 195 -22.21 -11.17 16.35
CA VAL A 195 -22.83 -9.84 16.43
C VAL A 195 -23.80 -9.92 17.62
N LYS A 196 -23.49 -9.21 18.71
CA LYS A 196 -24.46 -9.05 19.81
C LYS A 196 -25.68 -8.33 19.20
N SER A 197 -26.77 -9.07 19.10
CA SER A 197 -28.09 -8.55 18.70
C SER A 197 -28.61 -7.53 19.70
#